data_eeccff74a44bfe0b508d871fc3a0f3a9
#
_entry.id   eeccff74a44bfe0b508d871fc3a0f3a9
#
_cell.length_a   1.000
_cell.length_b   1.000
_cell.length_c   1.000
_cell.angle_alpha   90.00
_cell.angle_beta   90.00
_cell.angle_gamma   90.00
#
_symmetry.space_group_name_H-M   'P 1'
#
loop_
_entity.id
_entity.type
_entity.pdbx_description
1 polymer ?
#
loop_
_entity_poly.entity_id
_entity_poly.type
_entity_poly.pdbx_seq_one_letter_code
_entity_poly.pdbx_strand_id
1 'polypeptide(L)'
;MGASDGSSDPAGAAGGAGAAAAGQGRRVEGERTRVVREDDCATRWGNEGLMVLSTPAMLGLMEQTCVEVLAPVLADGEMTVGVGVTLTHAAAAGCGEPVAYRVALTVVGRDVDVDFTVVGPTGTVLGHGSHRRRVVDRAAFLRRLPPPTG
;
A
#
# COMPACT_ATOMS: atom_id res chain seq x y z
N MET A 1 52.62 -52.46 -19.15
CA MET A 1 52.07 -53.19 -17.97
C MET A 1 51.50 -52.18 -17.06
N GLY A 2 50.35 -52.12 -16.84
CA GLY A 2 49.12 -52.72 -16.50
C GLY A 2 48.31 -51.59 -15.95
N ALA A 3 47.24 -51.28 -16.47
CA ALA A 3 45.90 -51.79 -16.23
C ALA A 3 45.38 -51.53 -14.81
N SER A 4 44.32 -50.90 -14.81
CA SER A 4 43.06 -51.08 -14.12
C SER A 4 42.59 -49.76 -13.52
N ASP A 5 41.59 -49.21 -14.02
CA ASP A 5 40.19 -49.62 -13.90
C ASP A 5 39.60 -49.37 -12.50
N GLY A 6 38.58 -48.64 -12.48
CA GLY A 6 37.76 -48.43 -11.29
C GLY A 6 37.03 -47.08 -11.42
N SER A 7 36.07 -47.00 -12.20
CA SER A 7 34.63 -47.19 -12.02
C SER A 7 34.14 -46.85 -10.62
N SER A 8 33.33 -45.84 -10.57
CA SER A 8 32.06 -45.81 -9.87
C SER A 8 31.62 -44.40 -9.64
N ASP A 9 30.86 -43.95 -10.32
CA ASP A 9 29.49 -43.53 -10.35
C ASP A 9 28.70 -43.52 -9.04
N PRO A 10 27.56 -42.92 -9.15
CA PRO A 10 27.14 -41.57 -8.81
C PRO A 10 26.18 -41.64 -7.65
N ALA A 11 26.22 -40.71 -6.86
CA ALA A 11 25.13 -40.48 -5.91
C ALA A 11 24.48 -39.16 -6.19
N GLY A 12 23.45 -39.17 -6.73
CA GLY A 12 22.13 -38.79 -6.54
C GLY A 12 21.98 -37.49 -5.75
N ALA A 13 22.00 -36.39 -6.43
CA ALA A 13 21.47 -35.14 -5.93
C ALA A 13 19.95 -35.25 -5.96
N ALA A 14 19.38 -35.68 -4.87
CA ALA A 14 17.96 -35.49 -4.63
C ALA A 14 17.70 -34.03 -4.36
N GLY A 15 16.94 -33.44 -5.22
CA GLY A 15 16.51 -32.10 -5.17
C GLY A 15 15.75 -31.73 -3.91
N GLY A 16 16.21 -30.73 -3.28
CA GLY A 16 15.44 -29.93 -2.33
C GLY A 16 14.67 -28.83 -3.05
N ALA A 17 13.75 -29.20 -3.90
CA ALA A 17 12.74 -28.27 -4.38
C ALA A 17 11.57 -28.34 -3.40
N GLY A 18 11.41 -27.37 -2.54
CA GLY A 18 10.25 -27.38 -1.67
C GLY A 18 10.29 -26.44 -0.48
N ALA A 19 10.74 -25.21 -0.63
CA ALA A 19 10.60 -24.23 0.45
C ALA A 19 10.37 -22.78 -0.02
N ALA A 20 9.96 -22.58 -1.25
CA ALA A 20 9.80 -21.23 -1.80
C ALA A 20 8.35 -20.81 -2.05
N ALA A 21 7.36 -21.58 -1.63
CA ALA A 21 5.94 -21.25 -1.91
C ALA A 21 5.18 -20.64 -0.74
N ALA A 22 5.78 -20.43 0.40
CA ALA A 22 5.08 -19.99 1.62
C ALA A 22 5.23 -18.50 1.90
N GLY A 23 5.41 -17.63 0.90
CA GLY A 23 5.59 -16.21 1.13
C GLY A 23 5.28 -15.27 -0.02
N GLN A 24 4.77 -15.76 -1.14
CA GLN A 24 4.41 -14.88 -2.24
C GLN A 24 3.02 -14.30 -1.99
N GLY A 25 2.98 -13.05 -1.49
CA GLY A 25 1.76 -12.30 -1.33
C GLY A 25 1.12 -11.95 -2.67
N ARG A 26 -0.19 -11.73 -2.66
CA ARG A 26 -0.93 -11.24 -3.82
C ARG A 26 -0.60 -9.78 -4.02
N ARG A 27 -0.08 -9.44 -5.19
CA ARG A 27 0.20 -8.06 -5.59
C ARG A 27 -1.00 -7.44 -6.30
N VAL A 28 -1.34 -6.24 -5.91
CA VAL A 28 -2.41 -5.43 -6.51
C VAL A 28 -1.87 -4.01 -6.71
N GLU A 29 -2.12 -3.44 -7.87
CA GLU A 29 -1.71 -2.07 -8.18
C GLU A 29 -2.92 -1.26 -8.66
N GLY A 30 -2.89 0.03 -8.41
CA GLY A 30 -3.92 0.93 -8.89
C GLY A 30 -3.53 2.39 -8.78
N GLU A 31 -4.30 3.21 -9.47
CA GLU A 31 -4.14 4.66 -9.49
C GLU A 31 -5.51 5.33 -9.41
N ARG A 32 -5.56 6.46 -8.71
CA ARG A 32 -6.71 7.37 -8.72
C ARG A 32 -6.22 8.81 -8.88
N THR A 33 -6.87 9.55 -9.77
CA THR A 33 -6.63 10.97 -9.93
C THR A 33 -7.73 11.74 -9.22
N ARG A 34 -7.32 12.73 -8.43
CA ARG A 34 -8.22 13.60 -7.67
C ARG A 34 -7.79 15.06 -7.86
N VAL A 35 -8.77 15.94 -7.97
CA VAL A 35 -8.52 17.39 -8.01
C VAL A 35 -8.39 17.90 -6.58
N VAL A 36 -7.37 18.68 -6.30
CA VAL A 36 -7.18 19.34 -5.00
C VAL A 36 -8.32 20.31 -4.75
N ARG A 37 -9.09 20.09 -3.69
CA ARG A 37 -10.22 20.95 -3.26
C ARG A 37 -9.76 21.92 -2.17
N GLU A 38 -10.54 22.96 -1.91
CA GLU A 38 -10.28 23.89 -0.80
C GLU A 38 -10.15 23.16 0.55
N ASP A 39 -10.99 22.14 0.78
CA ASP A 39 -10.97 21.34 2.02
C ASP A 39 -9.70 20.50 2.15
N ASP A 40 -8.99 20.24 1.07
CA ASP A 40 -7.73 19.52 1.06
C ASP A 40 -6.53 20.41 1.34
N CYS A 41 -6.74 21.73 1.35
CA CYS A 41 -5.65 22.70 1.42
C CYS A 41 -5.14 22.91 2.86
N ALA A 42 -3.88 23.30 2.94
CA ALA A 42 -3.16 23.50 4.20
C ALA A 42 -3.78 24.58 5.09
N THR A 43 -4.54 25.51 4.53
CA THR A 43 -5.28 26.51 5.27
C THR A 43 -6.29 25.91 6.26
N ARG A 44 -6.86 24.72 5.93
CA ARG A 44 -7.77 23.97 6.83
C ARG A 44 -7.03 23.31 8.01
N TRP A 45 -5.72 23.24 7.93
CA TRP A 45 -4.87 22.52 8.87
C TRP A 45 -3.90 23.45 9.63
N GLY A 46 -4.21 24.73 9.71
CA GLY A 46 -3.47 25.69 10.53
C GLY A 46 -2.49 26.59 9.76
N ASN A 47 -2.33 26.41 8.45
CA ASN A 47 -1.49 27.26 7.62
C ASN A 47 -2.36 28.26 6.85
N GLU A 48 -2.79 29.31 7.54
CA GLU A 48 -3.72 30.31 7.00
C GLU A 48 -3.22 30.91 5.69
N GLY A 49 -4.13 30.97 4.69
CA GLY A 49 -3.85 31.53 3.37
C GLY A 49 -3.08 30.60 2.43
N LEU A 50 -2.68 29.43 2.87
CA LEU A 50 -1.89 28.49 2.06
C LEU A 50 -2.81 27.52 1.30
N MET A 51 -3.13 27.86 0.04
CA MET A 51 -4.05 27.11 -0.83
C MET A 51 -3.31 26.02 -1.62
N VAL A 52 -2.62 25.13 -0.93
CA VAL A 52 -1.93 23.98 -1.50
C VAL A 52 -2.36 22.71 -0.77
N LEU A 53 -2.27 21.57 -1.44
CA LEU A 53 -2.57 20.25 -0.87
C LEU A 53 -1.83 20.06 0.45
N SER A 54 -2.57 19.81 1.51
CA SER A 54 -2.01 19.56 2.85
C SER A 54 -1.47 18.13 2.99
N THR A 55 -0.53 17.94 3.90
CA THR A 55 -0.01 16.61 4.24
C THR A 55 -1.10 15.68 4.78
N PRO A 56 -1.98 16.10 5.71
CA PRO A 56 -3.08 15.25 6.16
C PRO A 56 -4.05 14.84 5.04
N ALA A 57 -4.38 15.76 4.12
CA ALA A 57 -5.25 15.44 3.00
C ALA A 57 -4.57 14.50 2.00
N MET A 58 -3.29 14.71 1.69
CA MET A 58 -2.50 13.79 0.86
C MET A 58 -2.53 12.37 1.43
N LEU A 59 -2.32 12.24 2.73
CA LEU A 59 -2.39 10.95 3.42
C LEU A 59 -3.79 10.33 3.32
N GLY A 60 -4.83 11.09 3.64
CA GLY A 60 -6.21 10.58 3.62
C GLY A 60 -6.67 10.14 2.23
N LEU A 61 -6.31 10.88 1.18
CA LEU A 61 -6.63 10.53 -0.21
C LEU A 61 -5.83 9.31 -0.70
N MET A 62 -4.60 9.14 -0.23
CA MET A 62 -3.83 7.91 -0.46
C MET A 62 -4.49 6.71 0.22
N GLU A 63 -4.93 6.83 1.47
CA GLU A 63 -5.64 5.77 2.17
C GLU A 63 -6.94 5.38 1.46
N GLN A 64 -7.74 6.36 1.01
CA GLN A 64 -8.93 6.09 0.20
C GLN A 64 -8.59 5.32 -1.08
N THR A 65 -7.51 5.68 -1.74
CA THR A 65 -7.04 4.96 -2.94
C THR A 65 -6.73 3.50 -2.62
N CYS A 66 -6.05 3.24 -1.49
CA CYS A 66 -5.81 1.86 -1.03
C CYS A 66 -7.11 1.08 -0.82
N VAL A 67 -8.11 1.68 -0.16
CA VAL A 67 -9.40 1.05 0.10
C VAL A 67 -10.10 0.68 -1.22
N GLU A 68 -10.15 1.61 -2.18
CA GLU A 68 -10.78 1.39 -3.47
C GLU A 68 -10.07 0.32 -4.31
N VAL A 69 -8.74 0.32 -4.31
CA VAL A 69 -7.92 -0.65 -5.06
C VAL A 69 -7.99 -2.05 -4.44
N LEU A 70 -8.12 -2.16 -3.12
CA LEU A 70 -8.24 -3.44 -2.42
C LEU A 70 -9.65 -4.02 -2.47
N ALA A 71 -10.68 -3.21 -2.62
CA ALA A 71 -12.08 -3.68 -2.54
C ALA A 71 -12.38 -4.92 -3.39
N PRO A 72 -11.92 -5.04 -4.65
CA PRO A 72 -12.21 -6.22 -5.48
C PRO A 72 -11.53 -7.52 -5.03
N VAL A 73 -10.53 -7.44 -4.15
CA VAL A 73 -9.74 -8.61 -3.72
C VAL A 73 -10.05 -9.05 -2.29
N LEU A 74 -10.89 -8.30 -1.58
CA LEU A 74 -11.38 -8.66 -0.25
C LEU A 74 -12.57 -9.61 -0.36
N ALA A 75 -12.70 -10.49 0.61
CA ALA A 75 -13.89 -11.33 0.75
C ALA A 75 -15.07 -10.51 1.30
N ASP A 76 -16.28 -11.05 1.13
CA ASP A 76 -17.49 -10.44 1.69
C ASP A 76 -17.36 -10.28 3.22
N GLY A 77 -17.71 -9.11 3.72
CA GLY A 77 -17.61 -8.78 5.13
C GLY A 77 -16.21 -8.38 5.62
N GLU A 78 -15.22 -8.38 4.73
CA GLU A 78 -13.88 -7.87 5.05
C GLU A 78 -13.74 -6.38 4.73
N MET A 79 -12.88 -5.73 5.49
CA MET A 79 -12.39 -4.37 5.24
C MET A 79 -10.93 -4.27 5.64
N THR A 80 -10.28 -3.17 5.30
CA THR A 80 -8.92 -2.90 5.78
C THR A 80 -8.87 -1.66 6.65
N VAL A 81 -8.00 -1.70 7.66
CA VAL A 81 -7.71 -0.57 8.54
C VAL A 81 -6.23 -0.20 8.44
N GLY A 82 -5.92 1.10 8.55
CA GLY A 82 -4.54 1.58 8.60
C GLY A 82 -3.86 1.19 9.91
N VAL A 83 -2.59 0.80 9.83
CA VAL A 83 -1.78 0.38 10.98
C VAL A 83 -0.56 1.28 11.19
N GLY A 84 0.05 1.71 10.12
CA GLY A 84 1.23 2.57 10.18
C GLY A 84 1.55 3.18 8.83
N VAL A 85 2.20 4.34 8.83
CA VAL A 85 2.53 5.07 7.60
C VAL A 85 3.82 5.85 7.78
N THR A 86 4.59 5.91 6.71
CA THR A 86 5.65 6.89 6.48
C THR A 86 5.32 7.67 5.22
N LEU A 87 5.31 8.98 5.31
CA LEU A 87 5.01 9.88 4.20
C LEU A 87 6.05 10.99 4.15
N THR A 88 6.67 11.16 3.00
CA THR A 88 7.44 12.36 2.66
C THR A 88 6.62 13.21 1.71
N HIS A 89 6.28 14.42 2.10
CA HIS A 89 5.63 15.42 1.27
C HIS A 89 6.72 16.28 0.63
N ALA A 90 7.02 15.99 -0.63
CA ALA A 90 8.23 16.49 -1.30
C ALA A 90 8.00 17.79 -2.09
N ALA A 91 6.78 18.03 -2.59
CA ALA A 91 6.45 19.22 -3.38
C ALA A 91 4.98 19.59 -3.23
N ALA A 92 4.66 20.86 -3.52
CA ALA A 92 3.31 21.40 -3.41
C ALA A 92 2.49 21.16 -4.68
N ALA A 93 1.17 21.02 -4.50
CA ALA A 93 0.16 21.10 -5.54
C ALA A 93 -0.88 22.16 -5.15
N GLY A 94 -1.23 23.04 -6.06
CA GLY A 94 -2.21 24.08 -5.83
C GLY A 94 -3.65 23.58 -5.83
N CYS A 95 -4.55 24.34 -5.21
CA CYS A 95 -5.98 24.11 -5.31
C CYS A 95 -6.41 24.09 -6.78
N GLY A 96 -7.22 23.11 -7.18
CA GLY A 96 -7.69 22.92 -8.55
C GLY A 96 -6.78 22.04 -9.42
N GLU A 97 -5.57 21.70 -8.98
CA GLU A 97 -4.68 20.82 -9.73
C GLU A 97 -5.08 19.34 -9.61
N PRO A 98 -5.01 18.56 -10.71
CA PRO A 98 -5.18 17.12 -10.64
C PRO A 98 -3.94 16.44 -10.07
N VAL A 99 -4.13 15.52 -9.14
CA VAL A 99 -3.08 14.77 -8.47
C VAL A 99 -3.37 13.29 -8.58
N ALA A 100 -2.40 12.51 -9.04
CA ALA A 100 -2.50 11.06 -9.18
C ALA A 100 -1.89 10.35 -7.96
N TYR A 101 -2.69 9.49 -7.33
CA TYR A 101 -2.30 8.61 -6.23
C TYR A 101 -2.06 7.21 -6.77
N ARG A 102 -0.82 6.78 -6.81
CA ARG A 102 -0.39 5.45 -7.27
C ARG A 102 -0.05 4.59 -6.09
N VAL A 103 -0.64 3.40 -6.02
CA VAL A 103 -0.42 2.45 -4.94
C VAL A 103 -0.05 1.08 -5.48
N ALA A 104 0.92 0.44 -4.86
CA ALA A 104 1.30 -0.94 -5.08
C ALA A 104 1.19 -1.67 -3.75
N LEU A 105 0.27 -2.64 -3.67
CA LEU A 105 -0.07 -3.34 -2.46
C LEU A 105 0.33 -4.80 -2.56
N THR A 106 0.88 -5.35 -1.47
CA THR A 106 1.19 -6.77 -1.33
C THR A 106 0.40 -7.32 -0.15
N VAL A 107 -0.49 -8.26 -0.43
CA VAL A 107 -1.35 -8.89 0.58
C VAL A 107 -0.77 -10.24 0.97
N VAL A 108 -0.42 -10.41 2.23
CA VAL A 108 0.08 -11.66 2.82
C VAL A 108 -0.77 -12.02 4.03
N GLY A 109 -1.63 -13.01 3.89
CA GLY A 109 -2.60 -13.33 4.94
C GLY A 109 -3.53 -12.14 5.21
N ARG A 110 -3.44 -11.58 6.41
CA ARG A 110 -4.21 -10.38 6.81
C ARG A 110 -3.41 -9.08 6.75
N ASP A 111 -2.14 -9.15 6.47
CA ASP A 111 -1.27 -7.98 6.40
C ASP A 111 -1.17 -7.46 4.97
N VAL A 112 -1.19 -6.16 4.82
CA VAL A 112 -1.08 -5.47 3.53
C VAL A 112 0.02 -4.42 3.64
N ASP A 113 1.08 -4.63 2.89
CA ASP A 113 2.14 -3.64 2.72
C ASP A 113 1.87 -2.83 1.46
N VAL A 114 2.05 -1.52 1.56
CA VAL A 114 1.78 -0.56 0.48
C VAL A 114 3.00 0.31 0.24
N ASP A 115 3.43 0.38 -1.01
CA ASP A 115 4.29 1.45 -1.50
C ASP A 115 3.43 2.41 -2.30
N PHE A 116 3.60 3.71 -2.09
CA PHE A 116 2.82 4.71 -2.80
C PHE A 116 3.66 5.88 -3.30
N THR A 117 3.15 6.49 -4.37
CA THR A 117 3.69 7.71 -4.95
C THR A 117 2.54 8.63 -5.33
N VAL A 118 2.67 9.89 -5.01
CA VAL A 118 1.71 10.95 -5.34
C VAL A 118 2.36 11.87 -6.37
N VAL A 119 1.69 12.05 -7.51
CA VAL A 119 2.29 12.69 -8.70
C VAL A 119 1.41 13.84 -9.17
N GLY A 120 1.99 14.98 -9.40
CA GLY A 120 1.34 16.15 -9.97
C GLY A 120 1.13 16.04 -11.50
N PRO A 121 0.43 17.02 -12.11
CA PRO A 121 0.05 16.99 -13.52
C PRO A 121 1.24 17.00 -14.49
N THR A 122 2.39 17.51 -14.07
CA THR A 122 3.62 17.55 -14.88
C THR A 122 4.56 16.37 -14.64
N GLY A 123 4.13 15.36 -13.86
CA GLY A 123 4.96 14.21 -13.50
C GLY A 123 5.85 14.45 -12.28
N THR A 124 5.77 15.60 -11.64
CA THR A 124 6.51 15.90 -10.42
C THR A 124 6.03 15.01 -9.28
N VAL A 125 6.95 14.35 -8.58
CA VAL A 125 6.64 13.61 -7.36
C VAL A 125 6.33 14.59 -6.24
N LEU A 126 5.07 14.60 -5.79
CA LEU A 126 4.58 15.45 -4.72
C LEU A 126 4.75 14.78 -3.35
N GLY A 127 4.68 13.47 -3.32
CA GLY A 127 4.86 12.70 -2.11
C GLY A 127 5.11 11.23 -2.40
N HIS A 128 5.68 10.54 -1.42
CA HIS A 128 5.94 9.11 -1.49
C HIS A 128 6.09 8.52 -0.10
N GLY A 129 5.99 7.22 0.00
CA GLY A 129 6.21 6.53 1.26
C GLY A 129 5.71 5.10 1.26
N SER A 130 5.57 4.58 2.47
CA SER A 130 5.04 3.25 2.72
C SER A 130 3.88 3.32 3.72
N HIS A 131 2.95 2.39 3.57
CA HIS A 131 1.78 2.30 4.43
C HIS A 131 1.48 0.84 4.72
N ARG A 132 1.11 0.54 5.95
CA ARG A 132 0.67 -0.80 6.34
C ARG A 132 -0.81 -0.77 6.69
N ARG A 133 -1.52 -1.77 6.20
CA ARG A 133 -2.93 -1.98 6.48
C ARG A 133 -3.15 -3.40 6.96
N ARG A 134 -4.28 -3.66 7.56
CA ARG A 134 -4.67 -4.99 8.00
C ARG A 134 -6.09 -5.31 7.58
N VAL A 135 -6.29 -6.50 7.03
CA VAL A 135 -7.61 -7.03 6.71
C VAL A 135 -8.29 -7.48 8.01
N VAL A 136 -9.49 -7.00 8.23
CA VAL A 136 -10.31 -7.34 9.40
C VAL A 136 -11.72 -7.75 8.97
N ASP A 137 -12.35 -8.63 9.76
CA ASP A 137 -13.79 -8.87 9.67
C ASP A 137 -14.52 -7.62 10.19
N ARG A 138 -15.34 -7.01 9.35
CA ARG A 138 -16.02 -5.76 9.66
C ARG A 138 -16.93 -5.89 10.88
N ALA A 139 -17.74 -6.94 10.93
CA ALA A 139 -18.69 -7.13 12.02
C ALA A 139 -17.99 -7.38 13.35
N ALA A 140 -16.94 -8.23 13.33
CA ALA A 140 -16.15 -8.50 14.53
C ALA A 140 -15.37 -7.26 15.00
N PHE A 141 -14.88 -6.45 14.08
CA PHE A 141 -14.17 -5.21 14.40
C PHE A 141 -15.12 -4.20 15.07
N LEU A 142 -16.28 -3.97 14.46
CA LEU A 142 -17.27 -3.02 14.98
C LEU A 142 -17.80 -3.39 16.39
N ARG A 143 -17.97 -4.69 16.67
CA ARG A 143 -18.38 -5.16 18.01
C ARG A 143 -17.39 -4.84 19.13
N ARG A 144 -16.11 -4.61 18.78
CA ARG A 144 -15.05 -4.28 19.75
C ARG A 144 -14.90 -2.78 20.00
N LEU A 145 -15.55 -1.96 19.20
CA LEU A 145 -15.51 -0.52 19.41
C LEU A 145 -16.35 -0.13 20.64
N PRO A 146 -15.89 0.85 21.42
CA PRO A 146 -16.73 1.41 22.46
C PRO A 146 -18.01 2.01 21.84
N PRO A 147 -19.15 2.01 22.56
CA PRO A 147 -20.34 2.67 22.06
C PRO A 147 -20.05 4.16 21.83
N PRO A 148 -20.68 4.77 20.79
CA PRO A 148 -20.52 6.19 20.57
C PRO A 148 -20.93 6.97 21.83
N THR A 149 -20.04 7.82 22.30
CA THR A 149 -20.35 8.80 23.34
C THR A 149 -21.25 9.84 22.71
N GLY A 150 -22.49 9.91 23.19
CA GLY A 150 -23.50 10.89 22.77
C GLY A 150 -23.11 12.33 23.13
#